data_6e96a4a86e5dbecc1134e77c75d9633b
#
_entry.id   6e96a4a86e5dbecc1134e77c75d9633b
#
_cell.length_a   1.000
_cell.length_b   1.000
_cell.length_c   1.000
_cell.angle_alpha   90.00
_cell.angle_beta   90.00
_cell.angle_gamma   90.00
#
_symmetry.space_group_name_H-M   'P 1'
#
loop_
_entity.id
_entity.type
_entity.pdbx_description
1 polymer ?
#
loop_
_entity_poly.entity_id
_entity_poly.type
_entity_poly.pdbx_seq_one_letter_code
_entity_poly.pdbx_strand_id
1 'polypeptide(L)'
;LEEDFMKQIGWLGFLGNCTSNWIHNVTGNKIKNFAIMDSWIVRQFENEYNPIHYHTGHISGAGFLKLPTSFGTHVQGKEKEEKDYFGGTLNLVHGQKSFLSESVFSIKPEVGYFYFFPHYLMHTVYPFKNTSEERRSISFNAMIDKEIFEML
;
A
#
# COMPACT_ATOMS: atom_id res chain seq x y z
N LEU A 1 -15.00 -2.25 -5.08
CA LEU A 1 -15.55 -1.25 -6.02
C LEU A 1 -16.04 -1.96 -7.27
N GLU A 2 -17.19 -1.53 -7.79
CA GLU A 2 -17.76 -2.05 -9.03
C GLU A 2 -16.92 -1.62 -10.24
N GLU A 3 -16.74 -2.52 -11.21
CA GLU A 3 -15.86 -2.30 -12.36
C GLU A 3 -16.30 -1.11 -13.24
N ASP A 4 -17.59 -1.00 -13.49
CA ASP A 4 -18.13 0.12 -14.30
C ASP A 4 -17.92 1.47 -13.60
N PHE A 5 -18.08 1.53 -12.30
CA PHE A 5 -17.77 2.72 -11.52
C PHE A 5 -16.27 3.06 -11.61
N MET A 6 -15.39 2.07 -11.48
CA MET A 6 -13.94 2.28 -11.60
C MET A 6 -13.54 2.80 -12.99
N LYS A 7 -14.19 2.32 -14.05
CA LYS A 7 -14.01 2.84 -15.42
C LYS A 7 -14.46 4.29 -15.53
N GLN A 8 -15.67 4.59 -15.03
CA GLN A 8 -16.26 5.91 -15.12
C GLN A 8 -15.43 7.00 -14.43
N ILE A 9 -14.84 6.70 -13.27
CA ILE A 9 -14.00 7.65 -12.52
C ILE A 9 -12.55 7.69 -13.00
N GLY A 10 -12.17 6.90 -14.03
CA GLY A 10 -10.82 6.83 -14.56
C GLY A 10 -9.84 6.01 -13.71
N TRP A 11 -10.31 5.32 -12.67
CA TRP A 11 -9.50 4.56 -11.73
C TRP A 11 -8.74 3.41 -12.40
N LEU A 12 -9.39 2.64 -13.27
CA LEU A 12 -8.74 1.58 -14.04
C LEU A 12 -7.63 2.10 -14.95
N GLY A 13 -7.89 3.21 -15.65
CA GLY A 13 -6.89 3.86 -16.49
C GLY A 13 -5.67 4.33 -15.70
N PHE A 14 -5.89 4.94 -14.54
CA PHE A 14 -4.82 5.37 -13.64
C PHE A 14 -3.96 4.16 -13.20
N LEU A 15 -4.58 3.11 -12.68
CA LEU A 15 -3.86 1.92 -12.20
C LEU A 15 -3.08 1.23 -13.32
N GLY A 16 -3.68 1.05 -14.49
CA GLY A 16 -3.03 0.43 -15.64
C GLY A 16 -1.83 1.23 -16.14
N ASN A 17 -1.97 2.55 -16.26
CA ASN A 17 -0.89 3.44 -16.68
C ASN A 17 0.27 3.45 -15.68
N CYS A 18 -0.02 3.56 -14.38
CA CYS A 18 1.03 3.55 -13.36
C CYS A 18 1.75 2.21 -13.31
N THR A 19 1.02 1.08 -13.38
CA THR A 19 1.61 -0.26 -13.42
C THR A 19 2.49 -0.44 -14.67
N SER A 20 2.01 -0.03 -15.84
CA SER A 20 2.77 -0.11 -17.09
C SER A 20 4.08 0.68 -17.03
N ASN A 21 4.01 1.91 -16.53
CA ASN A 21 5.20 2.76 -16.37
C ASN A 21 6.18 2.16 -15.36
N TRP A 22 5.70 1.69 -14.23
CA TRP A 22 6.55 1.05 -13.22
C TRP A 22 7.28 -0.17 -13.78
N ILE A 23 6.55 -1.13 -14.36
CA ILE A 23 7.15 -2.34 -14.94
C ILE A 23 8.13 -1.99 -16.05
N HIS A 24 7.79 -1.06 -16.93
CA HIS A 24 8.70 -0.63 -17.99
C HIS A 24 9.99 -0.01 -17.44
N ASN A 25 9.89 0.85 -16.44
CA ASN A 25 11.07 1.50 -15.85
C ASN A 25 12.00 0.52 -15.12
N VAL A 26 11.44 -0.53 -14.52
CA VAL A 26 12.23 -1.52 -13.76
C VAL A 26 12.81 -2.61 -14.68
N THR A 27 12.05 -3.05 -15.68
CA THR A 27 12.40 -4.26 -16.46
C THR A 27 12.75 -3.98 -17.93
N GLY A 28 12.41 -2.78 -18.44
CA GLY A 28 12.45 -2.46 -19.87
C GLY A 28 11.28 -3.07 -20.69
N ASN A 29 10.48 -3.95 -20.09
CA ASN A 29 9.36 -4.63 -20.75
C ASN A 29 8.09 -3.79 -20.71
N LYS A 30 7.23 -3.97 -21.71
CA LYS A 30 5.90 -3.37 -21.76
C LYS A 30 4.84 -4.42 -21.51
N ILE A 31 4.00 -4.18 -20.51
CA ILE A 31 2.81 -5.02 -20.30
C ILE A 31 1.80 -4.77 -21.43
N LYS A 32 1.13 -5.81 -21.86
CA LYS A 32 0.03 -5.77 -22.84
C LYS A 32 -1.32 -5.95 -22.18
N ASN A 33 -1.34 -6.64 -21.05
CA ASN A 33 -2.54 -6.96 -20.30
C ASN A 33 -2.44 -6.38 -18.89
N PHE A 34 -3.52 -5.75 -18.46
CA PHE A 34 -3.74 -5.34 -17.08
C PHE A 34 -5.21 -5.66 -16.73
N ALA A 35 -5.40 -6.56 -15.79
CA ALA A 35 -6.73 -6.96 -15.34
C ALA A 35 -6.83 -6.77 -13.83
N ILE A 36 -7.74 -5.90 -13.40
CA ILE A 36 -8.02 -5.73 -11.98
C ILE A 36 -8.78 -6.94 -11.46
N MET A 37 -8.37 -7.45 -10.31
CA MET A 37 -9.07 -8.51 -9.59
C MET A 37 -10.06 -7.92 -8.60
N ASP A 38 -9.53 -7.04 -7.76
CA ASP A 38 -10.27 -6.38 -6.69
C ASP A 38 -9.78 -4.95 -6.49
N SER A 39 -10.67 -4.06 -6.09
CA SER A 39 -10.33 -2.76 -5.50
C SER A 39 -11.30 -2.42 -4.39
N TRP A 40 -10.78 -1.94 -3.26
CA TRP A 40 -11.60 -1.68 -2.07
C TRP A 40 -11.12 -0.50 -1.26
N ILE A 41 -12.02 0.03 -0.44
CA ILE A 41 -11.73 1.09 0.53
C ILE A 41 -11.52 0.46 1.90
N VAL A 42 -10.45 0.85 2.58
CA VAL A 42 -10.21 0.53 3.97
C VAL A 42 -10.44 1.78 4.81
N ARG A 43 -11.35 1.67 5.76
CA ARG A 43 -11.57 2.68 6.81
C ARG A 43 -10.96 2.13 8.10
N GLN A 44 -10.12 2.92 8.72
CA GLN A 44 -9.43 2.55 9.96
C GLN A 44 -9.60 3.66 10.99
N PHE A 45 -9.97 3.27 12.18
CA PHE A 45 -10.16 4.15 13.33
C PHE A 45 -9.15 3.85 14.42
N GLU A 46 -9.18 4.63 15.50
CA GLU A 46 -8.31 4.48 16.66
C GLU A 46 -8.24 3.02 17.15
N ASN A 47 -7.03 2.56 17.46
CA ASN A 47 -6.70 1.19 17.91
C ASN A 47 -6.94 0.08 16.89
N GLU A 48 -7.52 0.35 15.75
CA GLU A 48 -7.61 -0.64 14.67
C GLU A 48 -6.27 -0.77 13.96
N TYR A 49 -5.97 -1.95 13.47
CA TYR A 49 -4.75 -2.24 12.74
C TYR A 49 -5.02 -3.22 11.60
N ASN A 50 -4.13 -3.27 10.64
CA ASN A 50 -4.17 -4.29 9.60
C ASN A 50 -3.00 -5.25 9.85
N PRO A 51 -3.28 -6.53 10.24
CA PRO A 51 -2.24 -7.51 10.50
C PRO A 51 -1.28 -7.68 9.33
N ILE A 52 -0.09 -8.22 9.61
CA ILE A 52 0.85 -8.55 8.55
C ILE A 52 0.23 -9.60 7.62
N HIS A 53 0.22 -9.32 6.33
CA HIS A 53 -0.38 -10.17 5.30
C HIS A 53 0.25 -9.89 3.92
N TYR A 54 -0.16 -10.65 2.94
CA TYR A 54 0.11 -10.46 1.52
C TYR A 54 -1.16 -10.73 0.71
N HIS A 55 -1.15 -10.43 -0.57
CA HIS A 55 -2.31 -10.57 -1.43
C HIS A 55 -2.17 -11.68 -2.48
N THR A 56 -3.19 -11.82 -3.31
CA THR A 56 -3.20 -12.65 -4.52
C THR A 56 -3.03 -11.77 -5.76
N GLY A 57 -2.79 -12.40 -6.92
CA GLY A 57 -2.55 -11.67 -8.17
C GLY A 57 -1.06 -11.54 -8.48
N HIS A 58 -0.68 -10.48 -9.18
CA HIS A 58 0.70 -10.16 -9.51
C HIS A 58 1.13 -8.83 -8.87
N ILE A 59 0.26 -7.85 -8.91
CA ILE A 59 0.50 -6.48 -8.44
C ILE A 59 -0.55 -6.12 -7.41
N SER A 60 -0.12 -5.43 -6.37
CA SER A 60 -0.97 -4.80 -5.37
C SER A 60 -0.58 -3.35 -5.18
N GLY A 61 -1.41 -2.61 -4.50
CA GLY A 61 -1.09 -1.25 -4.12
C GLY A 61 -2.06 -0.66 -3.10
N ALA A 62 -1.60 0.43 -2.48
CA ALA A 62 -2.38 1.18 -1.52
C ALA A 62 -2.13 2.67 -1.64
N GLY A 63 -3.19 3.47 -1.56
CA GLY A 63 -3.12 4.93 -1.58
C GLY A 63 -3.96 5.54 -0.47
N PHE A 64 -3.70 6.80 -0.15
CA PHE A 64 -4.31 7.47 0.99
C PHE A 64 -5.31 8.53 0.54
N LEU A 65 -6.57 8.37 0.94
CA LEU A 65 -7.69 9.25 0.57
C LEU A 65 -8.02 10.26 1.66
N LYS A 66 -7.84 9.88 2.93
CA LYS A 66 -8.10 10.72 4.09
C LYS A 66 -7.20 10.31 5.24
N LEU A 67 -6.71 11.27 5.98
CA LEU A 67 -5.88 11.04 7.15
C LEU A 67 -6.43 11.84 8.34
N PRO A 68 -6.25 11.34 9.57
CA PRO A 68 -6.50 12.13 10.76
C PRO A 68 -5.50 13.30 10.83
N THR A 69 -5.88 14.37 11.52
CA THR A 69 -4.99 15.54 11.78
C THR A 69 -3.77 15.16 12.61
N SER A 70 -3.89 14.08 13.41
CA SER A 70 -2.80 13.50 14.19
C SER A 70 -3.00 12.00 14.31
N PHE A 71 -1.91 11.23 14.25
CA PHE A 71 -1.91 9.80 14.56
C PHE A 71 -1.69 9.52 16.05
N GLY A 72 -1.64 10.57 16.88
CA GLY A 72 -1.46 10.45 18.31
C GLY A 72 -0.02 10.24 18.74
N THR A 73 0.17 9.63 19.90
CA THR A 73 1.46 9.37 20.49
C THR A 73 1.79 7.89 20.56
N HIS A 74 2.99 7.55 20.97
CA HIS A 74 3.49 6.20 21.02
C HIS A 74 2.58 5.23 21.79
N VAL A 75 2.31 4.06 21.20
CA VAL A 75 1.37 3.06 21.71
C VAL A 75 1.73 2.51 23.09
N GLN A 76 3.01 2.46 23.45
CA GLN A 76 3.51 1.86 24.70
C GLN A 76 3.71 2.86 25.84
N GLY A 77 3.32 4.11 25.66
CA GLY A 77 3.43 5.13 26.71
C GLY A 77 4.86 5.46 27.15
N LYS A 78 5.87 4.94 26.47
CA LYS A 78 7.27 5.32 26.67
C LYS A 78 7.60 6.49 25.76
N GLU A 79 8.27 7.48 26.30
CA GLU A 79 8.85 8.58 25.52
C GLU A 79 9.92 8.03 24.60
N LYS A 80 9.53 7.61 23.44
CA LYS A 80 10.44 7.41 22.31
C LYS A 80 10.40 8.68 21.46
N GLU A 81 11.51 8.98 20.83
CA GLU A 81 11.59 10.06 19.86
C GLU A 81 10.54 9.88 18.76
N GLU A 82 9.97 10.97 18.25
CA GLU A 82 8.91 10.96 17.22
C GLU A 82 9.25 10.08 15.99
N LYS A 83 10.53 9.97 15.65
CA LYS A 83 11.02 9.13 14.56
C LYS A 83 10.71 7.64 14.74
N ASP A 84 10.47 7.20 15.96
CA ASP A 84 10.18 5.81 16.30
C ASP A 84 8.68 5.50 16.39
N TYR A 85 7.82 6.50 16.10
CA TYR A 85 6.38 6.31 16.12
C TYR A 85 5.85 5.86 14.76
N PHE A 86 5.28 4.67 14.71
CA PHE A 86 4.78 4.02 13.51
C PHE A 86 3.24 4.04 13.37
N GLY A 87 2.55 4.79 14.20
CA GLY A 87 1.08 4.88 14.18
C GLY A 87 0.55 5.29 12.81
N GLY A 88 -0.37 4.50 12.26
CA GLY A 88 -0.99 4.74 10.95
C GLY A 88 -0.10 4.51 9.73
N THR A 89 1.21 4.17 9.91
CA THR A 89 2.12 3.91 8.79
C THR A 89 1.81 2.60 8.09
N LEU A 90 2.02 2.57 6.79
CA LEU A 90 2.08 1.34 6.00
C LEU A 90 3.54 0.84 6.02
N ASN A 91 3.75 -0.37 6.53
CA ASN A 91 5.07 -0.96 6.62
C ASN A 91 5.17 -2.13 5.65
N LEU A 92 6.13 -2.05 4.74
CA LEU A 92 6.48 -3.12 3.80
C LEU A 92 7.64 -3.91 4.40
N VAL A 93 7.53 -5.24 4.43
CA VAL A 93 8.52 -6.13 5.06
C VAL A 93 9.17 -7.01 4.01
N HIS A 94 10.50 -6.93 3.88
CA HIS A 94 11.25 -7.70 2.89
C HIS A 94 12.61 -8.15 3.43
N GLY A 95 12.84 -9.45 3.43
CA GLY A 95 14.12 -10.05 3.83
C GLY A 95 14.48 -9.86 5.31
N GLN A 96 15.77 -9.95 5.60
CA GLN A 96 16.34 -9.75 6.93
C GLN A 96 17.15 -8.46 6.97
N LYS A 97 17.12 -7.79 8.11
CA LYS A 97 18.01 -6.66 8.35
C LYS A 97 19.47 -7.12 8.28
N SER A 98 20.27 -6.41 7.50
CA SER A 98 21.72 -6.62 7.39
C SER A 98 22.46 -5.29 7.47
N PHE A 99 23.78 -5.32 7.37
CA PHE A 99 24.61 -4.11 7.48
C PHE A 99 24.25 -3.00 6.48
N LEU A 100 23.80 -3.38 5.27
CA LEU A 100 23.46 -2.42 4.20
C LEU A 100 21.98 -2.50 3.75
N SER A 101 21.14 -3.23 4.48
CA SER A 101 19.75 -3.44 4.09
C SER A 101 18.82 -3.40 5.30
N GLU A 102 17.81 -2.57 5.21
CA GLU A 102 16.69 -2.60 6.15
C GLU A 102 15.67 -3.68 5.71
N SER A 103 15.02 -4.30 6.68
CA SER A 103 13.98 -5.31 6.45
C SER A 103 12.56 -4.73 6.44
N VAL A 104 12.41 -3.51 6.92
CA VAL A 104 11.11 -2.81 6.96
C VAL A 104 11.26 -1.44 6.32
N PHE A 105 10.43 -1.20 5.33
CA PHE A 105 10.28 0.11 4.71
C PHE A 105 8.98 0.75 5.20
N SER A 106 9.09 1.77 6.05
CA SER A 106 7.96 2.45 6.67
C SER A 106 7.52 3.65 5.82
N ILE A 107 6.27 3.62 5.38
CA ILE A 107 5.66 4.66 4.56
C ILE A 107 4.78 5.52 5.46
N LYS A 108 5.19 6.76 5.69
CA LYS A 108 4.33 7.77 6.31
C LYS A 108 3.21 8.13 5.33
N PRO A 109 1.93 8.00 5.73
CA PRO A 109 0.85 8.27 4.80
C PRO A 109 0.74 9.76 4.47
N GLU A 110 0.49 10.03 3.19
CA GLU A 110 0.18 11.37 2.66
C GLU A 110 -0.99 11.26 1.70
N VAL A 111 -2.00 12.11 1.84
CA VAL A 111 -3.18 12.11 0.94
C VAL A 111 -2.75 12.39 -0.50
N GLY A 112 -3.25 11.57 -1.42
CA GLY A 112 -2.93 11.67 -2.85
C GLY A 112 -1.72 10.82 -3.29
N TYR A 113 -0.94 10.27 -2.36
CA TYR A 113 0.14 9.34 -2.70
C TYR A 113 -0.38 7.91 -2.81
N PHE A 114 0.17 7.19 -3.80
CA PHE A 114 -0.18 5.81 -4.08
C PHE A 114 1.09 4.97 -4.28
N TYR A 115 1.15 3.81 -3.63
CA TYR A 115 2.28 2.90 -3.65
C TYR A 115 1.91 1.59 -4.32
N PHE A 116 2.76 1.15 -5.26
CA PHE A 116 2.63 -0.12 -5.98
C PHE A 116 3.71 -1.07 -5.50
N PHE A 117 3.35 -2.32 -5.31
CA PHE A 117 4.28 -3.35 -4.86
C PHE A 117 3.85 -4.73 -5.38
N PRO A 118 4.78 -5.71 -5.46
CA PRO A 118 4.42 -7.08 -5.80
C PRO A 118 3.44 -7.67 -4.79
N HIS A 119 2.48 -8.47 -5.25
CA HIS A 119 1.43 -9.02 -4.40
C HIS A 119 1.94 -9.79 -3.16
N TYR A 120 3.09 -10.45 -3.31
CA TYR A 120 3.70 -11.28 -2.25
C TYR A 120 4.41 -10.47 -1.18
N LEU A 121 4.58 -9.16 -1.36
CA LEU A 121 5.27 -8.33 -0.38
C LEU A 121 4.43 -8.21 0.90
N MET A 122 5.00 -8.75 1.98
CA MET A 122 4.38 -8.71 3.30
C MET A 122 4.23 -7.26 3.76
N HIS A 123 3.07 -6.91 4.27
CA HIS A 123 2.83 -5.56 4.76
C HIS A 123 1.82 -5.52 5.90
N THR A 124 1.85 -4.44 6.66
CA THR A 124 0.99 -4.20 7.83
C THR A 124 0.74 -2.72 8.00
N VAL A 125 -0.35 -2.37 8.68
CA VAL A 125 -0.61 -0.99 9.11
C VAL A 125 -0.71 -0.97 10.62
N TYR A 126 0.12 -0.16 11.26
CA TYR A 126 0.10 -0.01 12.71
C TYR A 126 -1.13 0.77 13.18
N PRO A 127 -1.65 0.44 14.37
CA PRO A 127 -2.72 1.21 14.98
C PRO A 127 -2.24 2.64 15.34
N PHE A 128 -3.18 3.55 15.42
CA PHE A 128 -2.96 4.90 15.92
C PHE A 128 -3.91 5.21 17.08
N LYS A 129 -3.67 6.28 17.80
CA LYS A 129 -4.37 6.62 19.05
C LYS A 129 -4.71 8.10 19.17
N ASN A 130 -5.54 8.40 20.15
CA ASN A 130 -5.88 9.74 20.58
C ASN A 130 -6.57 10.60 19.52
N THR A 131 -7.37 9.96 18.67
CA THR A 131 -8.20 10.64 17.68
C THR A 131 -9.43 9.81 17.34
N SER A 132 -10.57 10.46 17.18
CA SER A 132 -11.79 9.86 16.62
C SER A 132 -11.85 9.95 15.10
N GLU A 133 -10.84 10.56 14.47
CA GLU A 133 -10.81 10.77 13.03
C GLU A 133 -10.42 9.48 12.29
N GLU A 134 -10.88 9.41 11.06
CA GLU A 134 -10.70 8.26 10.18
C GLU A 134 -9.42 8.38 9.35
N ARG A 135 -8.65 7.28 9.26
CA ARG A 135 -7.70 7.03 8.18
C ARG A 135 -8.42 6.22 7.10
N ARG A 136 -8.44 6.74 5.87
CA ARG A 136 -9.06 6.06 4.73
C ARG A 136 -8.03 5.82 3.63
N SER A 137 -7.91 4.57 3.20
CA SER A 137 -7.09 4.18 2.06
C SER A 137 -7.91 3.45 1.01
N ILE A 138 -7.38 3.41 -0.20
CA ILE A 138 -7.88 2.59 -1.30
C ILE A 138 -6.80 1.61 -1.70
N SER A 139 -7.18 0.37 -1.96
CA SER A 139 -6.27 -0.69 -2.34
C SER A 139 -6.78 -1.42 -3.58
N PHE A 140 -5.89 -2.16 -4.23
CA PHE A 140 -6.24 -3.00 -5.37
C PHE A 140 -5.33 -4.21 -5.47
N ASN A 141 -5.82 -5.23 -6.19
CA ASN A 141 -5.04 -6.36 -6.71
C ASN A 141 -5.26 -6.48 -8.22
N ALA A 142 -4.22 -6.80 -8.95
CA ALA A 142 -4.29 -6.95 -10.41
C ALA A 142 -3.37 -8.05 -10.93
N MET A 143 -3.73 -8.53 -12.12
CA MET A 143 -2.92 -9.43 -12.96
C MET A 143 -2.30 -8.63 -14.09
N ILE A 144 -1.07 -8.99 -14.47
CA ILE A 144 -0.40 -8.54 -15.68
C ILE A 144 -0.03 -9.77 -16.54
N ASP A 145 0.65 -9.56 -17.67
CA ASP A 145 1.18 -10.64 -18.49
C ASP A 145 2.02 -11.60 -17.63
N LYS A 146 1.64 -12.88 -17.65
CA LYS A 146 2.27 -13.92 -16.84
C LYS A 146 3.76 -14.04 -17.12
N GLU A 147 4.14 -13.96 -18.38
CA GLU A 147 5.51 -14.07 -18.84
C GLU A 147 6.41 -12.97 -18.24
N ILE A 148 5.85 -11.76 -18.05
CA ILE A 148 6.58 -10.66 -17.43
C ILE A 148 6.70 -10.89 -15.90
N PHE A 149 5.64 -11.35 -15.27
CA PHE A 149 5.65 -11.62 -13.84
C PHE A 149 6.61 -12.76 -13.45
N GLU A 150 6.69 -13.81 -14.25
CA GLU A 150 7.58 -14.96 -14.01
C GLU A 150 9.05 -14.70 -14.40
N MET A 151 9.36 -13.59 -15.08
CA MET A 151 10.73 -13.20 -15.40
C MET A 151 11.45 -12.50 -14.23
N LEU A 152 10.73 -12.09 -13.21
CA LEU A 152 11.21 -11.36 -12.05
C LEU A 152 11.29 -12.27 -10.82
#